data_1a491365e4e142681d2216921b428871
#
_entry.id   1a491365e4e142681d2216921b428871
#
_cell.length_a   1.000
_cell.length_b   1.000
_cell.length_c   1.000
_cell.angle_alpha   90.00
_cell.angle_beta   90.00
_cell.angle_gamma   90.00
#
_symmetry.space_group_name_H-M   'P 1'
#
loop_
_entity.id
_entity.type
_entity.pdbx_description
1 polymer ?
#
loop_
_entity_poly.entity_id
_entity_poly.type
_entity_poly.pdbx_seq_one_letter_code
_entity_poly.pdbx_strand_id
1 'polypeptide(L)'
;VLVQNNDNTLPLSADTKKVNVFGWASTAWLGGGSGSGGVNAVNTDLLAALTAYGIEYNTELTDMYKDFQPGREYVRTLSSRPEQSGRLYEPDINNTAYYTQSMLDNAKSFSDTAVVVIGRLAGESNDATKQQYKRTEKGGDIVVDDTRTMLELTTEEENLLNYVGANYAHVVV
;
A
#
# COMPACT_ATOMS: atom_id res chain seq x y z
N VAL A 1 -12.45 9.93 3.98
CA VAL A 1 -13.90 9.68 3.75
C VAL A 1 -14.15 8.19 3.90
N LEU A 2 -15.06 7.79 4.80
CA LEU A 2 -15.53 6.41 4.90
C LEU A 2 -16.56 6.17 3.80
N VAL A 3 -16.26 5.27 2.87
CA VAL A 3 -17.13 4.98 1.71
C VAL A 3 -18.08 3.82 2.03
N GLN A 4 -17.60 2.83 2.77
CA GLN A 4 -18.37 1.65 3.14
C GLN A 4 -17.89 1.12 4.49
N ASN A 5 -18.82 0.63 5.32
CA ASN A 5 -18.50 0.02 6.61
C ASN A 5 -19.45 -1.15 6.85
N ASN A 6 -19.07 -2.31 6.34
CA ASN A 6 -19.83 -3.53 6.54
C ASN A 6 -19.55 -4.10 7.94
N ASP A 7 -20.57 -4.71 8.52
CA ASP A 7 -20.49 -5.41 9.82
C ASP A 7 -19.91 -4.57 10.97
N ASN A 8 -19.95 -3.23 10.83
CA ASN A 8 -19.38 -2.28 11.80
C ASN A 8 -17.90 -2.54 12.10
N THR A 9 -17.11 -2.93 11.09
CA THR A 9 -15.66 -3.15 11.22
C THR A 9 -14.95 -1.89 11.74
N LEU A 10 -15.42 -0.70 11.35
CA LEU A 10 -14.90 0.56 11.86
C LEU A 10 -15.93 1.29 12.75
N PRO A 11 -15.50 1.95 13.84
CA PRO A 11 -14.12 1.96 14.34
C PRO A 11 -13.67 0.58 14.79
N LEU A 12 -12.38 0.28 14.69
CA LEU A 12 -11.83 -0.96 15.25
C LEU A 12 -12.19 -1.07 16.73
N SER A 13 -12.45 -2.29 17.20
CA SER A 13 -12.71 -2.55 18.62
C SER A 13 -11.57 -2.02 19.49
N ALA A 14 -11.89 -1.48 20.65
CA ALA A 14 -10.89 -1.08 21.65
C ALA A 14 -10.00 -2.26 22.12
N ASP A 15 -10.47 -3.50 21.91
CA ASP A 15 -9.73 -4.72 22.21
C ASP A 15 -8.78 -5.12 21.08
N THR A 16 -8.84 -4.50 19.91
CA THR A 16 -7.90 -4.73 18.80
C THR A 16 -6.51 -4.25 19.21
N LYS A 17 -5.59 -5.18 19.43
CA LYS A 17 -4.21 -4.89 19.84
C LYS A 17 -3.19 -5.20 18.76
N LYS A 18 -3.59 -5.96 17.74
CA LYS A 18 -2.72 -6.41 16.65
C LYS A 18 -3.43 -6.28 15.31
N VAL A 19 -2.68 -5.89 14.28
CA VAL A 19 -3.17 -5.84 12.90
C VAL A 19 -2.09 -6.31 11.93
N ASN A 20 -2.49 -6.93 10.83
CA ASN A 20 -1.61 -7.14 9.69
C ASN A 20 -1.74 -5.94 8.75
N VAL A 21 -0.64 -5.36 8.33
CA VAL A 21 -0.64 -4.21 7.42
C VAL A 21 -0.06 -4.65 6.08
N PHE A 22 -0.86 -4.54 5.04
CA PHE A 22 -0.54 -4.90 3.67
C PHE A 22 -0.48 -3.68 2.76
N GLY A 23 0.14 -3.86 1.60
CA GLY A 23 0.26 -2.84 0.57
C GLY A 23 1.51 -1.97 0.73
N TRP A 24 2.26 -1.81 -0.37
CA TRP A 24 3.52 -1.06 -0.39
C TRP A 24 3.39 0.38 0.15
N ALA A 25 2.24 1.00 -0.06
CA ALA A 25 1.99 2.38 0.39
C ALA A 25 1.96 2.51 1.92
N SER A 26 1.83 1.41 2.66
CA SER A 26 1.89 1.41 4.12
C SER A 26 3.27 1.76 4.66
N THR A 27 4.33 1.38 3.94
CA THR A 27 5.73 1.65 4.29
C THR A 27 6.33 2.82 3.52
N ALA A 28 5.67 3.26 2.46
CA ALA A 28 6.01 4.43 1.67
C ALA A 28 4.88 5.47 1.73
N TRP A 29 4.51 5.89 2.95
CA TRP A 29 3.35 6.73 3.23
C TRP A 29 3.35 8.02 2.43
N LEU A 30 2.20 8.33 1.84
CA LEU A 30 2.02 9.49 0.99
C LEU A 30 1.67 10.71 1.84
N GLY A 31 2.68 11.43 2.30
CA GLY A 31 2.50 12.68 3.02
C GLY A 31 2.73 13.89 2.10
N GLY A 32 1.69 14.66 1.84
CA GLY A 32 1.77 15.84 0.99
C GLY A 32 1.72 15.53 -0.52
N GLY A 33 1.73 16.57 -1.33
CA GLY A 33 1.71 16.50 -2.79
C GLY A 33 2.84 17.29 -3.42
N SER A 34 2.83 17.41 -4.75
CA SER A 34 3.73 18.29 -5.51
C SER A 34 3.22 19.73 -5.52
N GLY A 35 4.07 20.68 -5.91
CA GLY A 35 3.73 22.09 -6.03
C GLY A 35 3.29 22.71 -4.69
N SER A 36 2.13 23.34 -4.66
CA SER A 36 1.55 23.97 -3.47
C SER A 36 1.16 22.98 -2.38
N GLY A 37 1.05 21.68 -2.68
CA GLY A 37 0.88 20.61 -1.70
C GLY A 37 2.17 20.19 -1.01
N GLY A 38 3.32 20.68 -1.46
CA GLY A 38 4.63 20.43 -0.85
C GLY A 38 4.80 21.26 0.41
N VAL A 39 4.51 20.68 1.56
CA VAL A 39 4.65 21.33 2.87
C VAL A 39 5.80 20.71 3.66
N ASN A 40 6.53 21.55 4.41
CA ASN A 40 7.54 21.09 5.34
C ASN A 40 6.88 20.76 6.69
N ALA A 41 6.16 19.64 6.73
CA ALA A 41 5.45 19.17 7.92
C ALA A 41 6.04 17.87 8.44
N VAL A 42 5.98 17.68 9.75
CA VAL A 42 6.22 16.36 10.35
C VAL A 42 4.95 15.53 10.11
N ASN A 43 5.06 14.58 9.21
CA ASN A 43 3.97 13.65 8.91
C ASN A 43 4.06 12.44 9.84
N THR A 44 2.95 12.09 10.47
CA THR A 44 2.80 10.81 11.14
C THR A 44 2.26 9.80 10.13
N ASP A 45 3.03 8.78 9.82
CA ASP A 45 2.58 7.68 8.98
C ASP A 45 1.67 6.70 9.75
N LEU A 46 1.05 5.78 9.01
CA LEU A 46 0.15 4.78 9.60
C LEU A 46 0.85 3.93 10.66
N LEU A 47 2.06 3.45 10.40
CA LEU A 47 2.77 2.54 11.31
C LEU A 47 3.15 3.26 12.61
N ALA A 48 3.60 4.51 12.52
CA ALA A 48 3.87 5.36 13.67
C ALA A 48 2.58 5.65 14.48
N ALA A 49 1.46 5.89 13.80
CA ALA A 49 0.18 6.09 14.45
C ALA A 49 -0.29 4.83 15.19
N LEU A 50 -0.23 3.66 14.55
CA LEU A 50 -0.58 2.39 15.20
C LEU A 50 0.24 2.18 16.48
N THR A 51 1.55 2.38 16.39
CA THR A 51 2.47 2.28 17.56
C THR A 51 2.07 3.25 18.66
N ALA A 52 1.78 4.50 18.33
CA ALA A 52 1.39 5.53 19.30
C ALA A 52 0.07 5.21 20.02
N TYR A 53 -0.84 4.50 19.35
CA TYR A 53 -2.09 4.02 19.94
C TYR A 53 -1.98 2.65 20.62
N GLY A 54 -0.79 2.06 20.70
CA GLY A 54 -0.53 0.78 21.34
C GLY A 54 -1.07 -0.41 20.54
N ILE A 55 -1.18 -0.27 19.22
CA ILE A 55 -1.56 -1.35 18.30
C ILE A 55 -0.27 -1.89 17.66
N GLU A 56 -0.01 -3.17 17.85
CA GLU A 56 1.10 -3.86 17.21
C GLU A 56 0.75 -4.20 15.76
N TYR A 57 1.72 -4.09 14.86
CA TYR A 57 1.60 -4.57 13.49
C TYR A 57 2.63 -5.64 13.18
N ASN A 58 2.32 -6.53 12.23
CA ASN A 58 3.21 -7.62 11.83
C ASN A 58 4.44 -7.06 11.10
N THR A 59 5.60 -7.12 11.77
CA THR A 59 6.84 -6.57 11.23
C THR A 59 7.42 -7.38 10.08
N GLU A 60 7.14 -8.69 10.00
CA GLU A 60 7.60 -9.52 8.90
C GLU A 60 7.02 -9.04 7.56
N LEU A 61 5.72 -8.70 7.53
CA LEU A 61 5.08 -8.12 6.36
C LEU A 61 5.66 -6.74 6.01
N THR A 62 5.74 -5.84 6.99
CA THR A 62 6.21 -4.47 6.72
C THR A 62 7.69 -4.43 6.34
N ASP A 63 8.50 -5.34 6.85
CA ASP A 63 9.91 -5.43 6.50
C ASP A 63 10.09 -6.01 5.09
N MET A 64 9.25 -6.95 4.67
CA MET A 64 9.20 -7.40 3.27
C MET A 64 8.89 -6.24 2.33
N TYR A 65 7.88 -5.41 2.63
CA TYR A 65 7.55 -4.24 1.80
C TYR A 65 8.68 -3.21 1.76
N LYS A 66 9.34 -2.93 2.89
CA LYS A 66 10.51 -2.04 2.94
C LYS A 66 11.69 -2.59 2.12
N ASP A 67 11.89 -3.90 2.14
CA ASP A 67 12.93 -4.55 1.34
C ASP A 67 12.58 -4.56 -0.16
N PHE A 68 11.31 -4.78 -0.49
CA PHE A 68 10.83 -4.74 -1.87
C PHE A 68 10.99 -3.35 -2.49
N GLN A 69 10.54 -2.32 -1.79
CA GLN A 69 10.62 -0.93 -2.25
C GLN A 69 10.96 0.00 -1.06
N PRO A 70 12.26 0.31 -0.83
CA PRO A 70 12.70 1.15 0.28
C PRO A 70 12.33 2.62 0.04
N GLY A 71 11.08 2.96 0.33
CA GLY A 71 10.55 4.30 0.14
C GLY A 71 10.16 4.58 -1.31
N ARG A 72 9.57 5.75 -1.52
CA ARG A 72 9.15 6.22 -2.83
C ARG A 72 10.22 7.08 -3.44
N GLU A 73 10.60 6.75 -4.67
CA GLU A 73 11.44 7.65 -5.44
C GLU A 73 10.70 8.99 -5.60
N TYR A 74 11.30 10.06 -5.06
CA TYR A 74 10.83 11.39 -5.39
C TYR A 74 11.22 11.67 -6.84
N VAL A 75 10.23 11.59 -7.71
CA VAL A 75 10.41 12.02 -9.07
C VAL A 75 9.66 13.34 -9.23
N ARG A 76 10.39 14.43 -9.39
CA ARG A 76 9.82 15.68 -9.86
C ARG A 76 9.34 15.45 -11.28
N THR A 77 8.09 15.14 -11.42
CA THR A 77 7.52 14.96 -12.74
C THR A 77 7.25 16.28 -13.39
N LEU A 78 7.87 16.40 -14.50
CA LEU A 78 7.34 17.22 -15.56
C LEU A 78 6.32 16.34 -16.30
N SER A 79 5.21 16.89 -16.72
CA SER A 79 4.20 16.25 -17.57
C SER A 79 4.76 15.52 -18.81
N SER A 80 6.05 15.67 -19.08
CA SER A 80 6.79 15.01 -20.15
C SER A 80 7.33 13.61 -19.82
N ARG A 81 7.21 13.15 -18.56
CA ARG A 81 7.70 11.83 -18.12
C ARG A 81 6.69 11.11 -17.24
N PRO A 82 5.52 10.76 -17.77
CA PRO A 82 4.46 10.13 -17.02
C PRO A 82 4.89 8.80 -16.38
N GLU A 83 5.79 8.06 -17.01
CA GLU A 83 6.36 6.82 -16.50
C GLU A 83 7.13 6.98 -15.19
N GLN A 84 7.46 8.19 -14.81
CA GLN A 84 8.17 8.47 -13.56
C GLN A 84 7.25 8.88 -12.41
N SER A 85 6.07 9.43 -12.70
CA SER A 85 5.15 9.98 -11.70
C SER A 85 4.13 8.99 -11.17
N GLY A 86 3.67 8.12 -12.03
CA GLY A 86 2.56 7.22 -11.73
C GLY A 86 3.01 5.81 -11.36
N ARG A 87 4.22 5.62 -10.82
CA ARG A 87 4.72 4.28 -10.48
C ARG A 87 3.96 3.65 -9.33
N LEU A 88 3.58 2.42 -9.53
CA LEU A 88 2.92 1.55 -8.57
C LEU A 88 3.85 0.38 -8.23
N TYR A 89 3.89 -0.04 -6.96
CA TYR A 89 4.95 -0.92 -6.45
C TYR A 89 4.42 -2.15 -5.72
N GLU A 90 3.26 -2.66 -6.06
CA GLU A 90 2.70 -3.83 -5.37
C GLU A 90 3.33 -5.14 -5.87
N PRO A 91 3.98 -5.95 -5.01
CA PRO A 91 4.37 -7.31 -5.35
C PRO A 91 3.14 -8.21 -5.43
N ASP A 92 3.11 -9.16 -6.37
CA ASP A 92 2.00 -10.11 -6.44
C ASP A 92 1.99 -11.03 -5.22
N ILE A 93 0.84 -11.13 -4.53
CA ILE A 93 0.63 -12.02 -3.38
C ILE A 93 0.90 -13.49 -3.72
N ASN A 94 0.80 -13.87 -4.99
CA ASN A 94 1.09 -15.21 -5.48
C ASN A 94 2.60 -15.45 -5.73
N ASN A 95 3.42 -14.41 -5.65
CA ASN A 95 4.86 -14.53 -5.83
C ASN A 95 5.53 -14.95 -4.51
N THR A 96 5.88 -16.24 -4.41
CA THR A 96 6.49 -16.84 -3.22
C THR A 96 7.90 -16.33 -2.89
N ALA A 97 8.52 -15.55 -3.78
CA ALA A 97 9.77 -14.87 -3.49
C ALA A 97 9.59 -13.72 -2.49
N TYR A 98 8.38 -13.15 -2.40
CA TYR A 98 8.01 -12.10 -1.45
C TYR A 98 7.09 -12.64 -0.37
N TYR A 99 6.00 -13.29 -0.76
CA TYR A 99 5.02 -13.84 0.16
C TYR A 99 5.24 -15.34 0.37
N THR A 100 6.18 -15.67 1.25
CA THR A 100 6.39 -17.08 1.59
C THR A 100 5.19 -17.65 2.33
N GLN A 101 4.93 -18.96 2.19
CA GLN A 101 3.84 -19.60 2.93
C GLN A 101 3.99 -19.42 4.45
N SER A 102 5.22 -19.49 4.96
CA SER A 102 5.51 -19.26 6.39
C SER A 102 5.12 -17.86 6.85
N MET A 103 5.43 -16.83 6.06
CA MET A 103 5.03 -15.43 6.35
C MET A 103 3.51 -15.29 6.37
N LEU A 104 2.81 -15.86 5.40
CA LEU A 104 1.36 -15.80 5.32
C LEU A 104 0.67 -16.55 6.48
N ASP A 105 1.23 -17.68 6.89
CA ASP A 105 0.73 -18.44 8.05
C ASP A 105 1.02 -17.70 9.37
N ASN A 106 2.18 -17.07 9.49
CA ASN A 106 2.52 -16.17 10.60
C ASN A 106 1.53 -15.00 10.67
N ALA A 107 1.26 -14.35 9.55
CA ALA A 107 0.33 -13.22 9.50
C ALA A 107 -1.08 -13.61 9.97
N LYS A 108 -1.61 -14.75 9.51
CA LYS A 108 -2.91 -15.27 9.96
C LYS A 108 -2.93 -15.60 11.45
N SER A 109 -1.83 -16.10 11.97
CA SER A 109 -1.70 -16.42 13.41
C SER A 109 -1.51 -15.17 14.27
N PHE A 110 -0.96 -14.10 13.71
CA PHE A 110 -0.69 -12.84 14.40
C PHE A 110 -1.96 -12.05 14.71
N SER A 111 -2.87 -11.92 13.73
CA SER A 111 -4.14 -11.19 13.87
C SER A 111 -5.15 -11.61 12.81
N ASP A 112 -6.43 -11.61 13.17
CA ASP A 112 -7.57 -11.78 12.26
C ASP A 112 -7.99 -10.47 11.57
N THR A 113 -7.32 -9.37 11.88
CA THR A 113 -7.57 -8.04 11.34
C THR A 113 -6.46 -7.65 10.36
N ALA A 114 -6.86 -7.27 9.16
CA ALA A 114 -5.97 -6.77 8.12
C ALA A 114 -6.32 -5.34 7.69
N VAL A 115 -5.29 -4.53 7.53
CA VAL A 115 -5.36 -3.18 6.94
C VAL A 115 -4.60 -3.19 5.64
N VAL A 116 -5.24 -2.84 4.53
CA VAL A 116 -4.61 -2.76 3.21
C VAL A 116 -4.51 -1.30 2.79
N VAL A 117 -3.31 -0.87 2.42
CA VAL A 117 -3.05 0.52 2.02
C VAL A 117 -2.79 0.59 0.52
N ILE A 118 -3.75 1.13 -0.21
CA ILE A 118 -3.63 1.38 -1.64
C ILE A 118 -3.20 2.84 -1.85
N GLY A 119 -2.12 3.05 -2.58
CA GLY A 119 -1.56 4.38 -2.80
C GLY A 119 -1.59 4.81 -4.27
N ARG A 120 -2.02 6.05 -4.50
CA ARG A 120 -1.91 6.75 -5.79
C ARG A 120 -1.29 8.12 -5.56
N LEU A 121 -0.45 8.55 -6.48
CA LEU A 121 0.13 9.88 -6.45
C LEU A 121 -0.25 10.68 -7.68
N ALA A 122 -0.83 11.83 -7.42
CA ALA A 122 -0.96 12.92 -8.39
C ALA A 122 -0.86 14.25 -7.63
N GLY A 123 -0.66 15.35 -8.33
CA GLY A 123 -0.56 16.65 -7.71
C GLY A 123 -0.34 17.75 -8.74
N GLU A 124 -0.11 18.96 -8.28
CA GLU A 124 0.15 20.11 -9.16
C GLU A 124 1.33 19.83 -10.08
N SER A 125 1.16 20.06 -11.38
CA SER A 125 2.12 19.76 -12.43
C SER A 125 2.53 18.28 -12.52
N ASN A 126 1.70 17.39 -11.98
CA ASN A 126 1.96 15.97 -11.89
C ASN A 126 0.63 15.18 -11.94
N ASP A 127 -0.04 15.29 -13.07
CA ASP A 127 -1.32 14.62 -13.29
C ASP A 127 -1.18 13.10 -13.23
N ALA A 128 -2.28 12.43 -12.85
CA ALA A 128 -2.38 10.99 -12.95
C ALA A 128 -2.15 10.54 -14.39
N THR A 129 -1.38 9.48 -14.56
CA THR A 129 -1.11 8.90 -15.87
C THR A 129 -2.35 8.23 -16.43
N LYS A 130 -2.45 8.12 -17.76
CA LYS A 130 -3.58 7.42 -18.40
C LYS A 130 -3.51 5.91 -18.20
N GLN A 131 -2.32 5.35 -18.15
CA GLN A 131 -2.03 3.93 -18.01
C GLN A 131 -1.23 3.68 -16.73
N GLN A 132 -1.09 2.42 -16.36
CA GLN A 132 -0.32 2.02 -15.19
C GLN A 132 1.16 1.81 -15.55
N TYR A 133 2.03 2.28 -14.67
CA TYR A 133 3.47 2.01 -14.69
C TYR A 133 3.81 1.25 -13.41
N LYS A 134 4.08 -0.04 -13.53
CA LYS A 134 4.21 -0.95 -12.39
C LYS A 134 5.63 -1.45 -12.22
N ARG A 135 6.06 -1.61 -10.98
CA ARG A 135 7.21 -2.43 -10.61
C ARG A 135 6.73 -3.55 -9.70
N THR A 136 6.71 -4.76 -10.22
CA THR A 136 6.24 -5.96 -9.52
C THR A 136 7.37 -6.86 -9.05
N GLU A 137 8.61 -6.50 -9.44
CA GLU A 137 9.83 -7.18 -9.04
C GLU A 137 10.79 -6.19 -8.35
N LYS A 138 11.46 -6.63 -7.29
CA LYS A 138 12.44 -5.80 -6.55
C LYS A 138 13.55 -5.33 -7.47
N GLY A 139 13.70 -4.01 -7.61
CA GLY A 139 14.71 -3.42 -8.50
C GLY A 139 14.51 -3.71 -9.99
N GLY A 140 13.40 -4.35 -10.37
CA GLY A 140 13.08 -4.67 -11.75
C GLY A 140 12.69 -3.47 -12.60
N ASP A 141 12.53 -3.71 -13.89
CA ASP A 141 12.07 -2.70 -14.84
C ASP A 141 10.61 -2.29 -14.58
N ILE A 142 10.26 -1.11 -15.06
CA ILE A 142 8.87 -0.64 -15.03
C ILE A 142 8.11 -1.34 -16.16
N VAL A 143 7.06 -2.06 -15.80
CA VAL A 143 6.11 -2.67 -16.73
C VAL A 143 4.97 -1.68 -16.98
N VAL A 144 4.62 -1.49 -18.25
CA VAL A 144 3.49 -0.65 -18.67
C VAL A 144 2.27 -1.53 -18.88
N ASP A 145 1.16 -1.17 -18.23
CA ASP A 145 -0.15 -1.76 -18.45
C ASP A 145 -1.07 -0.67 -19.02
N ASP A 146 -1.37 -0.77 -20.32
CA ASP A 146 -2.22 0.15 -21.05
C ASP A 146 -3.69 -0.29 -21.10
N THR A 147 -4.01 -1.43 -20.50
CA THR A 147 -5.39 -1.95 -20.40
C THR A 147 -6.14 -1.38 -19.20
N ARG A 148 -5.41 -0.75 -18.25
CA ARG A 148 -5.96 -0.16 -17.03
C ARG A 148 -5.50 1.29 -16.88
N THR A 149 -6.38 2.11 -16.33
CA THR A 149 -6.02 3.47 -15.92
C THR A 149 -5.28 3.47 -14.58
N MET A 150 -4.50 4.52 -14.32
CA MET A 150 -3.79 4.67 -13.03
C MET A 150 -4.73 4.60 -11.80
N LEU A 151 -5.99 5.01 -11.95
CA LEU A 151 -6.94 5.04 -10.83
C LEU A 151 -7.58 3.68 -10.56
N GLU A 152 -7.55 2.76 -11.51
CA GLU A 152 -7.99 1.39 -11.29
C GLU A 152 -6.98 0.62 -10.44
N LEU A 153 -7.44 -0.44 -9.78
CA LEU A 153 -6.55 -1.37 -9.11
C LEU A 153 -5.62 -2.06 -10.11
N THR A 154 -4.39 -2.30 -9.74
CA THR A 154 -3.52 -3.19 -10.51
C THR A 154 -3.96 -4.64 -10.32
N THR A 155 -3.51 -5.53 -11.19
CA THR A 155 -3.76 -6.97 -11.02
C THR A 155 -3.22 -7.48 -9.69
N GLU A 156 -2.06 -6.99 -9.28
CA GLU A 156 -1.39 -7.34 -8.03
C GLU A 156 -2.20 -6.86 -6.82
N GLU A 157 -2.73 -5.64 -6.87
CA GLU A 157 -3.61 -5.10 -5.82
C GLU A 157 -4.94 -5.86 -5.74
N GLU A 158 -5.54 -6.23 -6.88
CA GLU A 158 -6.74 -7.08 -6.90
C GLU A 158 -6.48 -8.45 -6.29
N ASN A 159 -5.36 -9.09 -6.65
CA ASN A 159 -4.95 -10.37 -6.07
C ASN A 159 -4.76 -10.27 -4.56
N LEU A 160 -4.11 -9.20 -4.09
CA LEU A 160 -3.92 -8.94 -2.66
C LEU A 160 -5.26 -8.76 -1.95
N LEU A 161 -6.16 -7.91 -2.46
CA LEU A 161 -7.48 -7.68 -1.85
C LEU A 161 -8.33 -8.96 -1.81
N ASN A 162 -8.30 -9.76 -2.87
CA ASN A 162 -8.99 -11.04 -2.91
C ASN A 162 -8.42 -12.01 -1.85
N TYR A 163 -7.09 -12.09 -1.73
CA TYR A 163 -6.45 -12.92 -0.72
C TYR A 163 -6.83 -12.46 0.70
N VAL A 164 -6.72 -11.17 0.98
CA VAL A 164 -7.02 -10.62 2.31
C VAL A 164 -8.49 -10.82 2.66
N GLY A 165 -9.41 -10.52 1.72
CA GLY A 165 -10.85 -10.73 1.93
C GLY A 165 -11.25 -12.18 2.19
N ALA A 166 -10.49 -13.14 1.64
CA ALA A 166 -10.75 -14.57 1.85
C ALA A 166 -10.13 -15.14 3.15
N ASN A 167 -9.14 -14.45 3.75
CA ASN A 167 -8.33 -15.02 4.83
C ASN A 167 -8.43 -14.27 6.17
N TYR A 168 -9.05 -13.09 6.21
CA TYR A 168 -9.17 -12.26 7.42
C TYR A 168 -10.62 -11.95 7.75
N ALA A 169 -10.95 -11.98 9.04
CA ALA A 169 -12.32 -11.70 9.50
C ALA A 169 -12.67 -10.22 9.41
N HIS A 170 -11.69 -9.35 9.65
CA HIS A 170 -11.86 -7.89 9.65
C HIS A 170 -10.87 -7.27 8.67
N VAL A 171 -11.40 -6.62 7.63
CA VAL A 171 -10.59 -6.00 6.58
C VAL A 171 -10.92 -4.52 6.48
N VAL A 172 -9.88 -3.69 6.53
CA VAL A 172 -9.93 -2.24 6.30
C VAL A 172 -9.08 -1.92 5.07
N VAL A 173 -9.63 -1.18 4.09
CA VAL A 173 -8.93 -0.76 2.88
C VAL A 173 -8.89 0.77 2.82
#